data_00212010825f1dd32fb577b2ac635c43
#
_entry.id   00212010825f1dd32fb577b2ac635c43
#
_cell.length_a   1.000
_cell.length_b   1.000
_cell.length_c   1.000
_cell.angle_alpha   90.00
_cell.angle_beta   90.00
_cell.angle_gamma   90.00
#
_symmetry.space_group_name_H-M   'P 1'
#
loop_
_entity.id
_entity.type
_entity.pdbx_description
1 polymer ?
#
loop_
_entity_poly.entity_id
_entity_poly.type
_entity_poly.pdbx_seq_one_letter_code
_entity_poly.pdbx_strand_id
1 'polypeptide(L)'
;MLSERSSHGNMDEGIAVLRAAAGKGIGRAWLHLILDGRSSPPQGAADLLEILEAKIPSGMNVEVVTAMGRAYALDRSGSYQEKTEVAYRALVMGEGRDF
;
A
#
# COMPACT_ATOMS: atom_id res chain seq x y z
N MET A 1 2.98 0.98 -3.30
CA MET A 1 1.83 0.56 -4.12
C MET A 1 1.80 -0.94 -4.26
N LEU A 2 0.67 -1.56 -3.98
CA LEU A 2 0.49 -3.02 -4.10
C LEU A 2 0.09 -3.34 -5.55
N SER A 3 1.08 -3.59 -6.40
CA SER A 3 0.93 -3.79 -7.84
C SER A 3 2.03 -4.70 -8.37
N GLU A 4 1.73 -5.43 -9.41
CA GLU A 4 2.74 -6.21 -10.17
C GLU A 4 3.54 -5.29 -11.09
N ARG A 5 2.88 -4.36 -11.75
CA ARG A 5 3.47 -3.44 -12.73
C ARG A 5 2.77 -2.10 -12.69
N SER A 6 3.43 -1.08 -12.21
CA SER A 6 2.91 0.28 -12.24
C SER A 6 4.06 1.28 -12.32
N SER A 7 3.86 2.37 -13.06
CA SER A 7 4.80 3.49 -13.09
C SER A 7 4.86 4.24 -11.74
N HIS A 8 3.88 4.02 -10.87
CA HIS A 8 3.83 4.61 -9.53
C HIS A 8 4.52 3.76 -8.46
N GLY A 9 5.09 2.64 -8.83
CA GLY A 9 5.75 1.71 -7.95
C GLY A 9 5.16 0.31 -8.03
N ASN A 10 5.82 -0.65 -7.44
CA ASN A 10 5.36 -2.03 -7.39
C ASN A 10 5.71 -2.68 -6.04
N MET A 11 5.17 -3.87 -5.83
CA MET A 11 5.33 -4.61 -4.58
C MET A 11 6.79 -4.96 -4.30
N ASP A 12 7.57 -5.33 -5.32
CA ASP A 12 8.97 -5.73 -5.14
C ASP A 12 9.84 -4.56 -4.64
N GLU A 13 9.53 -3.34 -5.06
CA GLU A 13 10.19 -2.14 -4.55
C GLU A 13 9.89 -1.93 -3.07
N GLY A 14 8.64 -2.09 -2.66
CA GLY A 14 8.25 -2.02 -1.25
C GLY A 14 8.92 -3.08 -0.40
N ILE A 15 9.01 -4.30 -0.91
CA ILE A 15 9.71 -5.40 -0.22
C ILE A 15 11.20 -5.10 -0.09
N ALA A 16 11.83 -4.53 -1.11
CA ALA A 16 13.24 -4.12 -1.06
C ALA A 16 13.48 -3.07 0.04
N VAL A 17 12.57 -2.11 0.19
CA VAL A 17 12.62 -1.12 1.28
C VAL A 17 12.51 -1.78 2.65
N LEU A 18 11.56 -2.71 2.83
CA LEU A 18 11.40 -3.45 4.08
C LEU A 18 12.65 -4.27 4.43
N ARG A 19 13.24 -4.93 3.45
CA ARG A 19 14.49 -5.69 3.64
C ARG A 19 15.65 -4.78 4.03
N ALA A 20 15.79 -3.62 3.39
CA ALA A 20 16.80 -2.64 3.74
C ALA A 20 16.61 -2.12 5.16
N ALA A 21 15.37 -1.82 5.56
CA ALA A 21 15.03 -1.40 6.91
C ALA A 21 15.36 -2.47 7.95
N ALA A 22 15.02 -3.72 7.68
CA ALA A 22 15.36 -4.84 8.56
C ALA A 22 16.88 -5.00 8.72
N GLY A 23 17.65 -4.83 7.64
CA GLY A 23 19.11 -4.85 7.67
C GLY A 23 19.73 -3.70 8.48
N LYS A 24 18.98 -2.63 8.70
CA LYS A 24 19.39 -1.50 9.56
C LYS A 24 18.90 -1.62 11.01
N GLY A 25 18.29 -2.74 11.37
CA GLY A 25 17.83 -3.00 12.73
C GLY A 25 16.44 -2.45 13.05
N ILE A 26 15.66 -2.01 12.05
CA ILE A 26 14.28 -1.56 12.23
C ILE A 26 13.40 -2.80 12.41
N GLY A 27 12.76 -2.91 13.59
CA GLY A 27 11.96 -4.09 13.95
C GLY A 27 10.46 -3.96 13.70
N ARG A 28 9.97 -2.80 13.33
CA ARG A 28 8.55 -2.54 13.11
C ARG A 28 8.32 -1.59 11.94
N ALA A 29 7.29 -1.89 11.14
CA ALA A 29 6.84 -1.02 10.07
C ALA A 29 5.31 -1.02 9.98
N TRP A 30 4.74 0.13 9.64
CA TRP A 30 3.32 0.27 9.33
C TRP A 30 3.16 0.57 7.85
N LEU A 31 2.32 -0.20 7.18
CA LEU A 31 2.10 -0.06 5.76
C LEU A 31 0.79 0.65 5.45
N HIS A 32 0.87 1.63 4.60
CA HIS A 32 -0.28 2.23 3.93
C HIS A 32 -0.32 1.69 2.50
N LEU A 33 -1.33 0.89 2.17
CA LEU A 33 -1.42 0.24 0.87
C LEU A 33 -2.25 1.08 -0.10
N ILE A 34 -1.74 1.26 -1.30
CA ILE A 34 -2.52 1.76 -2.44
C ILE A 34 -2.75 0.57 -3.38
N LEU A 35 -4.01 0.19 -3.51
CA LEU A 35 -4.41 -0.94 -4.33
C LEU A 35 -4.54 -0.54 -5.79
N ASP A 36 -3.98 -1.36 -6.66
CA ASP A 36 -3.98 -1.12 -8.09
C ASP A 36 -4.96 -2.09 -8.77
N GLY A 37 -5.95 -1.56 -9.46
CA GLY A 37 -6.87 -2.34 -10.27
C GLY A 37 -6.71 -2.07 -11.76
N ARG A 38 -5.65 -1.38 -12.17
CA ARG A 38 -5.41 -0.99 -13.55
C ARG A 38 -4.23 -1.70 -14.19
N SER A 39 -3.09 -1.72 -13.50
CA SER A 39 -1.85 -2.38 -13.97
C SER A 39 -1.69 -3.79 -13.42
N SER A 40 -2.61 -4.20 -12.55
CA SER A 40 -2.77 -5.56 -12.02
C SER A 40 -4.20 -6.02 -12.29
N PRO A 41 -4.51 -7.33 -12.22
CA PRO A 41 -5.88 -7.81 -12.34
C PRO A 41 -6.82 -7.07 -11.37
N PRO A 42 -8.05 -6.69 -11.79
CA PRO A 42 -8.95 -5.87 -10.96
C PRO A 42 -9.27 -6.44 -9.57
N GLN A 43 -9.21 -7.74 -9.39
CA GLN A 43 -9.46 -8.39 -8.11
C GLN A 43 -8.25 -9.13 -7.57
N GLY A 44 -7.05 -8.76 -8.04
CA GLY A 44 -5.80 -9.40 -7.64
C GLY A 44 -5.19 -8.92 -6.33
N ALA A 45 -5.83 -7.97 -5.64
CA ALA A 45 -5.28 -7.38 -4.41
C ALA A 45 -5.07 -8.41 -3.29
N ALA A 46 -5.99 -9.36 -3.12
CA ALA A 46 -5.86 -10.39 -2.11
C ALA A 46 -4.67 -11.31 -2.36
N ASP A 47 -4.45 -11.71 -3.61
CA ASP A 47 -3.31 -12.54 -3.99
C ASP A 47 -1.99 -11.80 -3.79
N LEU A 48 -1.94 -10.52 -4.18
CA LEU A 48 -0.77 -9.67 -3.96
C LEU A 48 -0.47 -9.46 -2.48
N LEU A 49 -1.50 -9.34 -1.66
CA LEU A 49 -1.33 -9.20 -0.22
C LEU A 49 -0.74 -10.48 0.39
N GLU A 50 -1.21 -11.65 0.00
CA GLU A 50 -0.63 -12.93 0.43
C GLU A 50 0.84 -13.05 0.05
N ILE A 51 1.19 -12.65 -1.18
CA ILE A 51 2.59 -12.65 -1.64
C ILE A 51 3.43 -11.67 -0.82
N LEU A 52 2.91 -10.48 -0.54
CA LEU A 52 3.58 -9.49 0.30
C LEU A 52 3.85 -10.05 1.70
N GLU A 53 2.84 -10.62 2.33
CA GLU A 53 2.96 -11.20 3.68
C GLU A 53 4.01 -12.30 3.74
N ALA A 54 4.06 -13.15 2.72
CA ALA A 54 5.05 -14.22 2.63
C ALA A 54 6.50 -13.72 2.47
N LYS A 55 6.68 -12.50 1.97
CA LYS A 55 8.00 -11.90 1.70
C LYS A 55 8.46 -10.90 2.77
N ILE A 56 7.68 -10.69 3.83
CA ILE A 56 8.08 -9.84 4.95
C ILE A 56 9.34 -10.42 5.60
N PRO A 57 10.36 -9.58 5.87
CA PRO A 57 11.58 -10.05 6.52
C PRO A 57 11.34 -10.71 7.87
N SER A 58 12.02 -11.79 8.13
CA SER A 58 11.99 -12.50 9.42
C SER A 58 12.44 -11.57 10.55
N GLY A 59 11.72 -11.57 11.65
CA GLY A 59 12.03 -10.73 12.81
C GLY A 59 11.52 -9.29 12.72
N MET A 60 10.89 -8.89 11.61
CA MET A 60 10.23 -7.60 11.47
C MET A 60 8.72 -7.74 11.68
N ASN A 61 8.14 -6.90 12.54
CA ASN A 61 6.70 -6.81 12.71
C ASN A 61 6.15 -5.77 11.73
N VAL A 62 5.36 -6.21 10.77
CA VAL A 62 4.78 -5.36 9.72
C VAL A 62 3.25 -5.43 9.82
N GLU A 63 2.62 -4.28 9.95
CA GLU A 63 1.17 -4.15 10.03
C GLU A 63 0.64 -3.28 8.90
N VAL A 64 -0.43 -3.71 8.25
CA VAL A 64 -1.19 -2.89 7.30
C VAL A 64 -2.17 -2.05 8.10
N VAL A 65 -1.98 -0.74 8.09
CA VAL A 65 -2.80 0.19 8.87
C VAL A 65 -3.84 0.91 8.06
N THR A 66 -3.63 1.10 6.77
CA THR A 66 -4.66 1.58 5.84
C THR A 66 -4.51 0.93 4.48
N ALA A 67 -5.62 0.81 3.77
CA ALA A 67 -5.65 0.41 2.36
C ALA A 67 -6.67 1.26 1.62
N MET A 68 -6.32 1.72 0.42
CA MET A 68 -7.21 2.49 -0.44
C MET A 68 -6.93 2.19 -1.90
N GLY A 69 -7.95 2.38 -2.74
CA GLY A 69 -7.79 2.23 -4.18
C GLY A 69 -7.03 3.41 -4.79
N ARG A 70 -6.35 3.15 -5.90
CA ARG A 70 -5.61 4.20 -6.63
C ARG A 70 -6.51 5.34 -7.11
N ALA A 71 -7.79 5.10 -7.32
CA ALA A 71 -8.73 6.13 -7.72
C ALA A 71 -8.85 7.25 -6.69
N TYR A 72 -8.66 6.96 -5.41
CA TYR A 72 -8.62 7.98 -4.36
C TYR A 72 -7.24 8.61 -4.20
N ALA A 73 -6.21 7.80 -4.18
CA ALA A 73 -4.86 8.26 -3.86
C ALA A 73 -4.18 8.98 -5.03
N LEU A 74 -4.51 8.63 -6.28
CA LEU A 74 -3.78 9.06 -7.47
C LEU A 74 -4.62 9.81 -8.49
N ASP A 75 -5.86 10.21 -8.17
CA ASP A 75 -6.72 10.91 -9.10
C ASP A 75 -6.20 12.32 -9.43
N ARG A 76 -6.17 12.65 -10.70
CA ARG A 76 -5.77 13.95 -11.22
C ARG A 76 -6.84 14.62 -12.08
N SER A 77 -8.09 14.11 -12.02
CA SER A 77 -9.21 14.69 -12.73
C SER A 77 -9.65 16.02 -12.12
N GLY A 78 -10.59 16.71 -12.77
CA GLY A 78 -11.11 17.99 -12.29
C GLY A 78 -11.80 17.92 -10.91
N SER A 79 -12.26 16.75 -10.50
CA SER A 79 -12.89 16.53 -9.18
C SER A 79 -12.00 15.77 -8.20
N TYR A 80 -10.69 15.84 -8.37
CA TYR A 80 -9.71 15.13 -7.54
C TYR A 80 -9.77 15.54 -6.06
N GLN A 81 -10.23 16.73 -5.74
CA GLN A 81 -10.18 17.28 -4.38
C GLN A 81 -10.95 16.43 -3.38
N GLU A 82 -12.16 15.97 -3.74
CA GLU A 82 -12.97 15.11 -2.88
C GLU A 82 -12.25 13.78 -2.58
N LYS A 83 -11.64 13.20 -3.59
CA LYS A 83 -10.89 11.94 -3.47
C LYS A 83 -9.60 12.13 -2.67
N THR A 84 -8.90 13.22 -2.89
CA THR A 84 -7.71 13.57 -2.11
C THR A 84 -8.05 13.77 -0.63
N GLU A 85 -9.20 14.39 -0.33
CA GLU A 85 -9.64 14.56 1.05
C GLU A 85 -9.89 13.21 1.74
N VAL A 86 -10.55 12.27 1.04
CA VAL A 86 -10.77 10.92 1.58
C VAL A 86 -9.43 10.23 1.87
N ALA A 87 -8.47 10.30 0.95
CA ALA A 87 -7.14 9.74 1.14
C ALA A 87 -6.40 10.39 2.32
N TYR A 88 -6.45 11.71 2.43
CA TYR A 88 -5.87 12.46 3.54
C TYR A 88 -6.46 12.01 4.89
N ARG A 89 -7.79 11.94 4.96
CA ARG A 89 -8.48 11.53 6.20
C ARG A 89 -8.11 10.10 6.61
N ALA A 90 -7.97 9.20 5.64
CA ALA A 90 -7.53 7.84 5.92
C ALA A 90 -6.09 7.78 6.44
N LEU A 91 -5.16 8.46 5.77
CA LEU A 91 -3.73 8.38 6.07
C LEU A 91 -3.34 9.17 7.33
N VAL A 92 -3.93 10.35 7.53
CA VAL A 92 -3.54 11.28 8.59
C VAL A 92 -4.45 11.17 9.80
N MET A 93 -5.76 11.02 9.59
CA MET A 93 -6.77 11.03 10.66
C MET A 93 -7.27 9.64 11.04
N GLY A 94 -6.87 8.59 10.31
CA GLY A 94 -7.27 7.21 10.61
C GLY A 94 -8.75 6.92 10.34
N GLU A 95 -9.41 7.71 9.50
CA GLU A 95 -10.81 7.50 9.16
C GLU A 95 -10.96 6.43 8.07
N GLY A 96 -11.92 5.54 8.24
CA GLY A 96 -12.20 4.48 7.28
C GLY A 96 -13.03 3.35 7.86
N ARG A 97 -13.18 2.30 7.09
CA ARG A 97 -13.81 1.07 7.59
C ARG A 97 -12.74 0.16 8.17
N ASP A 98 -13.02 -0.44 9.28
CA ASP A 98 -12.17 -1.48 9.86
C ASP A 98 -12.24 -2.76 8.98
N PHE A 99 -11.12 -3.44 8.89
CA PHE A 99 -11.03 -4.69 8.13
C PHE A 99 -10.24 -5.75 8.88
#